data_0dc71fc7473d5f115df07d44ee1cd311
#
_entry.id   0dc71fc7473d5f115df07d44ee1cd311
#
_cell.length_a   1.000
_cell.length_b   1.000
_cell.length_c   1.000
_cell.angle_alpha   90.00
_cell.angle_beta   90.00
_cell.angle_gamma   90.00
#
_symmetry.space_group_name_H-M   'P 1'
#
loop_
_entity.id
_entity.type
_entity.pdbx_description
1 polymer ?
#
loop_
_entity_poly.entity_id
_entity_poly.type
_entity_poly.pdbx_seq_one_letter_code
_entity_poly.pdbx_strand_id
1 'polypeptide(L)'
;LSKQFPGYSYSFGKSQYRGEDPGEGGYVYAEPGVYENVALLDVASMHPTSAIEMNMFGPYTQNYKDIMDARLLIKHGRMDEAGKLFGGRLAPFLGSREDAKALSDALKTAINSVYGLTSASFENQFRHPQNNDNIVAKRGALFMIDLKHAVQERGYTVAHIKTDSIKIPNADASIIDFVFEFGKQYGYTFEHEDTYKKFALVNKSTYVCQNQDDKWSATGTQFQDPYVFKNLFTKEPLDKKDFFVTKEVKNAS
;
A
#
# COMPACT_ATOMS: atom_id res chain seq x y z
N LEU A 1 -16.05 -10.64 7.43
CA LEU A 1 -15.10 -9.81 8.21
C LEU A 1 -15.28 -9.97 9.72
N SER A 2 -16.49 -9.92 10.24
CA SER A 2 -16.76 -10.02 11.70
C SER A 2 -16.27 -11.33 12.34
N LYS A 3 -16.12 -12.41 11.59
CA LYS A 3 -15.52 -13.65 12.07
C LYS A 3 -14.01 -13.56 12.25
N GLN A 4 -13.34 -12.86 11.34
CA GLN A 4 -11.88 -12.65 11.35
C GLN A 4 -11.46 -11.49 12.28
N PHE A 5 -12.33 -10.50 12.39
CA PHE A 5 -12.12 -9.29 13.20
C PHE A 5 -13.30 -9.10 14.17
N PRO A 6 -13.29 -9.81 15.32
CA PRO A 6 -14.35 -9.69 16.32
C PRO A 6 -14.53 -8.24 16.77
N GLY A 7 -15.77 -7.78 16.80
CA GLY A 7 -16.10 -6.39 17.12
C GLY A 7 -16.22 -5.46 15.91
N TYR A 8 -15.89 -5.93 14.69
CA TYR A 8 -16.22 -5.18 13.47
C TYR A 8 -17.74 -5.12 13.28
N SER A 9 -18.22 -3.92 13.04
CA SER A 9 -19.63 -3.67 12.72
C SER A 9 -19.78 -2.80 11.47
N TYR A 10 -20.84 -3.05 10.74
CA TYR A 10 -21.29 -2.24 9.61
C TYR A 10 -22.78 -1.99 9.75
N SER A 11 -23.16 -0.73 9.86
CA SER A 11 -24.54 -0.32 10.03
C SER A 11 -24.80 1.03 9.37
N PHE A 12 -25.89 1.13 8.59
CA PHE A 12 -26.30 2.36 7.90
C PHE A 12 -25.17 3.03 7.08
N GLY A 13 -24.38 2.24 6.36
CA GLY A 13 -23.29 2.75 5.52
C GLY A 13 -22.02 3.12 6.28
N LYS A 14 -21.95 2.87 7.59
CA LYS A 14 -20.79 3.17 8.42
C LYS A 14 -20.14 1.90 8.95
N SER A 15 -18.83 1.84 8.79
CA SER A 15 -17.98 0.81 9.39
C SER A 15 -17.38 1.31 10.69
N GLN A 16 -17.27 0.43 11.68
CA GLN A 16 -16.59 0.71 12.94
C GLN A 16 -15.82 -0.52 13.42
N TYR A 17 -14.60 -0.29 13.90
CA TYR A 17 -13.76 -1.32 14.48
C TYR A 17 -12.82 -0.71 15.52
N ARG A 18 -12.83 -1.27 16.74
CA ARG A 18 -12.02 -0.80 17.88
C ARG A 18 -12.12 0.71 18.13
N GLY A 19 -13.32 1.28 17.94
CA GLY A 19 -13.59 2.70 18.12
C GLY A 19 -13.16 3.61 16.98
N GLU A 20 -12.71 3.04 15.85
CA GLU A 20 -12.21 3.78 14.70
C GLU A 20 -13.03 3.49 13.43
N ASP A 21 -13.01 4.42 12.50
CA ASP A 21 -13.57 4.25 11.16
C ASP A 21 -12.48 3.66 10.24
N PRO A 22 -12.65 2.43 9.70
CA PRO A 22 -11.70 1.83 8.77
C PRO A 22 -11.57 2.57 7.43
N GLY A 23 -12.50 3.48 7.10
CA GLY A 23 -12.57 4.15 5.80
C GLY A 23 -13.14 3.28 4.68
N GLU A 24 -13.41 3.88 3.54
CA GLU A 24 -13.98 3.20 2.38
C GLU A 24 -12.94 2.66 1.39
N GLY A 25 -11.80 3.34 1.25
CA GLY A 25 -10.72 2.96 0.33
C GLY A 25 -9.46 2.44 0.99
N GLY A 26 -9.43 2.42 2.30
CA GLY A 26 -8.30 2.04 3.13
C GLY A 26 -8.20 2.88 4.39
N TYR A 27 -7.51 2.34 5.40
CA TYR A 27 -7.33 3.01 6.68
C TYR A 27 -6.21 4.03 6.60
N VAL A 28 -6.45 5.23 7.11
CA VAL A 28 -5.45 6.29 7.23
C VAL A 28 -5.40 6.79 8.67
N TYR A 29 -4.20 6.79 9.25
CA TYR A 29 -3.92 7.28 10.59
C TYR A 29 -2.72 8.23 10.57
N ALA A 30 -2.79 9.30 11.33
CA ALA A 30 -1.69 10.23 11.48
C ALA A 30 -1.59 10.72 12.92
N GLU A 31 -0.38 10.71 13.46
CA GLU A 31 0.00 11.39 14.68
C GLU A 31 0.97 12.51 14.30
N PRO A 32 0.50 13.74 14.10
CA PRO A 32 1.35 14.85 13.62
C PRO A 32 2.55 15.08 14.53
N GLY A 33 3.69 15.36 13.90
CA GLY A 33 4.95 15.59 14.61
C GLY A 33 6.15 15.48 13.69
N VAL A 34 7.33 15.66 14.28
CA VAL A 34 8.62 15.48 13.63
C VAL A 34 9.30 14.25 14.23
N TYR A 35 9.61 13.30 13.38
CA TYR A 35 10.17 12.01 13.78
C TYR A 35 11.51 11.76 13.11
N GLU A 36 12.34 10.92 13.75
CA GLU A 36 13.62 10.49 13.23
C GLU A 36 13.70 8.97 13.10
N ASN A 37 14.58 8.50 12.22
CA ASN A 37 14.80 7.07 11.98
C ASN A 37 13.48 6.28 11.80
N VAL A 38 12.71 6.66 10.80
CA VAL A 38 11.36 6.14 10.55
C VAL A 38 11.40 5.03 9.52
N ALA A 39 11.08 3.80 9.93
CA ALA A 39 10.93 2.69 8.99
C ALA A 39 9.59 2.81 8.23
N LEU A 40 9.67 2.73 6.91
CA LEU A 40 8.53 2.56 6.03
C LEU A 40 8.38 1.08 5.69
N LEU A 41 7.32 0.46 6.20
CA LEU A 41 6.97 -0.93 5.93
C LEU A 41 5.68 -0.96 5.11
N ASP A 42 5.71 -1.65 3.98
CA ASP A 42 4.62 -1.66 3.00
C ASP A 42 4.15 -3.06 2.69
N VAL A 43 2.84 -3.24 2.55
CA VAL A 43 2.25 -4.53 2.19
C VAL A 43 2.30 -4.72 0.67
N ALA A 44 2.97 -5.77 0.23
CA ALA A 44 2.97 -6.15 -1.17
C ALA A 44 1.56 -6.58 -1.61
N SER A 45 0.98 -5.84 -2.56
CA SER A 45 -0.31 -6.18 -3.19
C SER A 45 -1.44 -6.42 -2.17
N MET A 46 -1.69 -5.47 -1.27
CA MET A 46 -2.67 -5.61 -0.17
C MET A 46 -4.06 -6.01 -0.64
N HIS A 47 -4.64 -5.30 -1.59
CA HIS A 47 -6.01 -5.60 -2.05
C HIS A 47 -6.10 -6.96 -2.77
N PRO A 48 -5.20 -7.30 -3.71
CA PRO A 48 -5.15 -8.64 -4.28
C PRO A 48 -5.01 -9.75 -3.23
N THR A 49 -4.13 -9.58 -2.26
CA THR A 49 -3.96 -10.54 -1.17
C THR A 49 -5.23 -10.67 -0.32
N SER A 50 -5.88 -9.55 0.00
CA SER A 50 -7.16 -9.56 0.72
C SER A 50 -8.24 -10.34 -0.05
N ALA A 51 -8.31 -10.17 -1.37
CA ALA A 51 -9.26 -10.90 -2.21
C ALA A 51 -8.97 -12.42 -2.20
N ILE A 52 -7.71 -12.82 -2.19
CA ILE A 52 -7.27 -14.22 -2.08
C ILE A 52 -7.68 -14.79 -0.72
N GLU A 53 -7.35 -14.12 0.37
CA GLU A 53 -7.63 -14.56 1.74
C GLU A 53 -9.14 -14.66 2.04
N MET A 54 -9.95 -13.90 1.31
CA MET A 54 -11.41 -13.95 1.37
C MET A 54 -12.02 -14.94 0.39
N ASN A 55 -11.21 -15.64 -0.41
CA ASN A 55 -11.65 -16.56 -1.46
C ASN A 55 -12.66 -15.93 -2.44
N MET A 56 -12.43 -14.69 -2.84
CA MET A 56 -13.34 -13.91 -3.69
C MET A 56 -13.51 -14.50 -5.10
N PHE A 57 -12.58 -15.31 -5.56
CA PHE A 57 -12.60 -15.91 -6.90
C PHE A 57 -13.00 -17.39 -6.89
N GLY A 58 -13.36 -17.94 -5.72
CA GLY A 58 -13.77 -19.34 -5.59
C GLY A 58 -12.75 -20.32 -6.17
N PRO A 59 -13.13 -21.17 -7.14
CA PRO A 59 -12.21 -22.16 -7.74
C PRO A 59 -10.99 -21.53 -8.45
N TYR A 60 -11.08 -20.28 -8.86
CA TYR A 60 -10.01 -19.57 -9.57
C TYR A 60 -9.07 -18.80 -8.64
N THR A 61 -9.30 -18.80 -7.33
CA THR A 61 -8.46 -18.08 -6.36
C THR A 61 -7.01 -18.55 -6.43
N GLN A 62 -6.76 -19.85 -6.59
CA GLN A 62 -5.40 -20.36 -6.71
C GLN A 62 -4.69 -19.86 -7.96
N ASN A 63 -5.37 -19.81 -9.10
CA ASN A 63 -4.80 -19.29 -10.35
C ASN A 63 -4.42 -17.80 -10.20
N TYR A 64 -5.27 -17.03 -9.54
CA TYR A 64 -4.99 -15.62 -9.26
C TYR A 64 -3.77 -15.45 -8.32
N LYS A 65 -3.70 -16.28 -7.29
CA LYS A 65 -2.55 -16.32 -6.38
C LYS A 65 -1.26 -16.66 -7.12
N ASP A 66 -1.29 -17.66 -8.01
CA ASP A 66 -0.12 -18.06 -8.79
C ASP A 66 0.42 -16.91 -9.67
N ILE A 67 -0.47 -16.08 -10.24
CA ILE A 67 -0.10 -14.88 -10.99
C ILE A 67 0.59 -13.85 -10.08
N MET A 68 0.05 -13.65 -8.89
CA MET A 68 0.62 -12.73 -7.91
C MET A 68 2.00 -13.23 -7.42
N ASP A 69 2.12 -14.51 -7.11
CA ASP A 69 3.37 -15.13 -6.67
C ASP A 69 4.45 -15.04 -7.77
N ALA A 70 4.08 -15.28 -9.03
CA ALA A 70 4.99 -15.12 -10.16
C ALA A 70 5.56 -13.69 -10.24
N ARG A 71 4.69 -12.68 -10.11
CA ARG A 71 5.12 -11.28 -10.10
C ARG A 71 6.09 -10.98 -8.95
N LEU A 72 5.79 -11.47 -7.75
CA LEU A 72 6.64 -11.26 -6.57
C LEU A 72 8.02 -11.93 -6.73
N LEU A 73 8.06 -13.15 -7.26
CA LEU A 73 9.31 -13.86 -7.56
C LEU A 73 10.18 -13.07 -8.55
N ILE A 74 9.58 -12.55 -9.61
CA ILE A 74 10.29 -11.72 -10.60
C ILE A 74 10.80 -10.42 -9.95
N LYS A 75 9.97 -9.75 -9.17
CA LYS A 75 10.36 -8.51 -8.46
C LYS A 75 11.57 -8.74 -7.55
N HIS A 76 11.64 -9.91 -6.91
CA HIS A 76 12.73 -10.27 -6.00
C HIS A 76 13.93 -10.95 -6.69
N GLY A 77 13.96 -10.99 -8.05
CA GLY A 77 15.07 -11.57 -8.81
C GLY A 77 15.12 -13.09 -8.84
N ARG A 78 14.07 -13.79 -8.38
CA ARG A 78 13.97 -15.25 -8.32
C ARG A 78 13.43 -15.81 -9.65
N MET A 79 14.18 -15.55 -10.75
CA MET A 79 13.73 -15.85 -12.11
C MET A 79 13.55 -17.35 -12.37
N ASP A 80 14.43 -18.21 -11.82
CA ASP A 80 14.37 -19.65 -12.01
C ASP A 80 13.10 -20.26 -11.38
N GLU A 81 12.67 -19.71 -10.25
CA GLU A 81 11.44 -20.17 -9.58
C GLU A 81 10.20 -19.66 -10.32
N ALA A 82 10.20 -18.39 -10.73
CA ALA A 82 9.13 -17.83 -11.55
C ALA A 82 8.96 -18.60 -12.87
N GLY A 83 10.07 -18.98 -13.50
CA GLY A 83 10.07 -19.75 -14.74
C GLY A 83 9.44 -21.14 -14.65
N LYS A 84 9.36 -21.73 -13.46
CA LYS A 84 8.74 -23.04 -13.23
C LYS A 84 7.22 -22.98 -13.09
N LEU A 85 6.68 -21.79 -12.80
CA LEU A 85 5.24 -21.61 -12.65
C LEU A 85 4.52 -21.77 -14.00
N PHE A 86 3.22 -22.09 -13.91
CA PHE A 86 2.37 -22.33 -15.09
C PHE A 86 2.94 -23.37 -16.07
N GLY A 87 3.62 -24.38 -15.57
CA GLY A 87 4.23 -25.43 -16.41
C GLY A 87 5.36 -24.90 -17.30
N GLY A 88 6.09 -23.89 -16.83
CA GLY A 88 7.24 -23.33 -17.55
C GLY A 88 6.90 -22.26 -18.59
N ARG A 89 5.65 -21.86 -18.70
CA ARG A 89 5.19 -20.90 -19.72
C ARG A 89 5.79 -19.50 -19.58
N LEU A 90 6.27 -19.13 -18.40
CA LEU A 90 6.88 -17.82 -18.16
C LEU A 90 8.38 -17.78 -18.54
N ALA A 91 9.04 -18.94 -18.60
CA ALA A 91 10.48 -19.04 -18.83
C ALA A 91 10.98 -18.27 -20.07
N PRO A 92 10.28 -18.29 -21.23
CA PRO A 92 10.73 -17.54 -22.41
C PRO A 92 10.82 -16.03 -22.23
N PHE A 93 10.07 -15.48 -21.26
CA PHE A 93 10.00 -14.03 -20.97
C PHE A 93 10.94 -13.61 -19.84
N LEU A 94 11.77 -14.50 -19.34
CA LEU A 94 12.68 -14.26 -18.21
C LEU A 94 14.16 -14.28 -18.62
N GLY A 95 14.43 -14.35 -19.93
CA GLY A 95 15.79 -14.45 -20.48
C GLY A 95 16.63 -13.18 -20.35
N SER A 96 16.01 -12.02 -20.18
CA SER A 96 16.68 -10.75 -19.93
C SER A 96 16.03 -10.01 -18.77
N ARG A 97 16.77 -9.05 -18.18
CA ARG A 97 16.24 -8.18 -17.12
C ARG A 97 15.09 -7.29 -17.62
N GLU A 98 15.18 -6.86 -18.86
CA GLU A 98 14.19 -6.01 -19.50
C GLU A 98 12.89 -6.78 -19.74
N ASP A 99 12.98 -7.98 -20.31
CA ASP A 99 11.81 -8.85 -20.54
C ASP A 99 11.14 -9.24 -19.23
N ALA A 100 11.93 -9.61 -18.22
CA ALA A 100 11.42 -9.94 -16.90
C ALA A 100 10.68 -8.77 -16.24
N LYS A 101 11.19 -7.54 -16.40
CA LYS A 101 10.51 -6.34 -15.92
C LYS A 101 9.20 -6.12 -16.67
N ALA A 102 9.21 -6.23 -17.99
CA ALA A 102 8.01 -6.08 -18.83
C ALA A 102 6.94 -7.11 -18.44
N LEU A 103 7.32 -8.36 -18.19
CA LEU A 103 6.42 -9.40 -17.71
C LEU A 103 5.86 -9.05 -16.33
N SER A 104 6.70 -8.61 -15.39
CA SER A 104 6.26 -8.20 -14.04
C SER A 104 5.23 -7.07 -14.10
N ASP A 105 5.43 -6.08 -14.97
CA ASP A 105 4.51 -4.96 -15.16
C ASP A 105 3.19 -5.41 -15.80
N ALA A 106 3.25 -6.32 -16.76
CA ALA A 106 2.05 -6.94 -17.35
C ALA A 106 1.24 -7.73 -16.31
N LEU A 107 1.92 -8.54 -15.48
CA LEU A 107 1.28 -9.29 -14.40
C LEU A 107 0.65 -8.36 -13.37
N LYS A 108 1.33 -7.26 -13.00
CA LYS A 108 0.76 -6.22 -12.10
C LYS A 108 -0.52 -5.63 -12.67
N THR A 109 -0.51 -5.32 -13.96
CA THR A 109 -1.70 -4.77 -14.65
C THR A 109 -2.84 -5.78 -14.63
N ALA A 110 -2.58 -7.05 -14.93
CA ALA A 110 -3.58 -8.10 -14.89
C ALA A 110 -4.18 -8.28 -13.48
N ILE A 111 -3.34 -8.35 -12.45
CA ILE A 111 -3.77 -8.48 -11.05
C ILE A 111 -4.69 -7.32 -10.65
N ASN A 112 -4.31 -6.08 -10.95
CA ASN A 112 -5.08 -4.90 -10.59
C ASN A 112 -6.37 -4.80 -11.40
N SER A 113 -6.36 -5.19 -12.68
CA SER A 113 -7.56 -5.18 -13.52
C SER A 113 -8.61 -6.18 -13.01
N VAL A 114 -8.20 -7.40 -12.70
CA VAL A 114 -9.11 -8.43 -12.15
C VAL A 114 -9.69 -7.96 -10.81
N TYR A 115 -8.85 -7.42 -9.92
CA TYR A 115 -9.33 -6.85 -8.66
C TYR A 115 -10.34 -5.72 -8.89
N GLY A 116 -10.02 -4.76 -9.78
CA GLY A 116 -10.92 -3.65 -10.12
C GLY A 116 -12.27 -4.11 -10.67
N LEU A 117 -12.28 -5.19 -11.43
CA LEU A 117 -13.51 -5.76 -11.99
C LEU A 117 -14.43 -6.38 -10.91
N THR A 118 -13.91 -6.76 -9.75
CA THR A 118 -14.72 -7.31 -8.65
C THR A 118 -15.72 -6.29 -8.09
N SER A 119 -15.41 -5.00 -8.16
CA SER A 119 -16.24 -3.89 -7.67
C SER A 119 -16.83 -3.01 -8.78
N ALA A 120 -16.63 -3.37 -10.06
CA ALA A 120 -17.11 -2.58 -11.18
C ALA A 120 -18.64 -2.45 -11.18
N SER A 121 -19.15 -1.30 -11.61
CA SER A 121 -20.58 -1.03 -11.69
C SER A 121 -21.29 -1.76 -12.84
N PHE A 122 -20.52 -2.20 -13.85
CA PHE A 122 -21.03 -2.94 -15.00
C PHE A 122 -20.89 -4.46 -14.82
N GLU A 123 -21.74 -5.22 -15.48
CA GLU A 123 -21.74 -6.68 -15.45
C GLU A 123 -20.45 -7.23 -16.08
N ASN A 124 -19.77 -8.11 -15.34
CA ASN A 124 -18.58 -8.84 -15.80
C ASN A 124 -18.44 -10.14 -14.97
N GLN A 125 -17.63 -11.08 -15.48
CA GLN A 125 -17.44 -12.39 -14.85
C GLN A 125 -16.73 -12.37 -13.49
N PHE A 126 -16.06 -11.28 -13.14
CA PHE A 126 -15.32 -11.13 -11.88
C PHE A 126 -16.09 -10.31 -10.84
N ARG A 127 -17.24 -9.73 -11.23
CA ARG A 127 -18.04 -8.95 -10.29
C ARG A 127 -18.50 -9.82 -9.12
N HIS A 128 -18.25 -9.35 -7.92
CA HIS A 128 -18.62 -10.05 -6.71
C HIS A 128 -19.55 -9.18 -5.85
N PRO A 129 -20.78 -9.66 -5.54
CA PRO A 129 -21.77 -8.86 -4.79
C PRO A 129 -21.25 -8.35 -3.44
N GLN A 130 -20.42 -9.13 -2.75
CA GLN A 130 -19.84 -8.71 -1.47
C GLN A 130 -18.82 -7.58 -1.58
N ASN A 131 -18.22 -7.37 -2.75
CA ASN A 131 -17.25 -6.28 -2.95
C ASN A 131 -17.92 -4.95 -3.31
N ASN A 132 -19.24 -4.90 -3.47
CA ASN A 132 -19.95 -3.64 -3.68
C ASN A 132 -19.77 -2.65 -2.51
N ASP A 133 -19.49 -3.15 -1.30
CA ASP A 133 -19.24 -2.37 -0.10
C ASP A 133 -17.74 -2.23 0.21
N ASN A 134 -16.87 -2.42 -0.79
CA ASN A 134 -15.41 -2.39 -0.63
C ASN A 134 -14.89 -3.34 0.47
N ILE A 135 -15.50 -4.50 0.63
CA ILE A 135 -15.16 -5.43 1.71
C ILE A 135 -13.70 -5.90 1.64
N VAL A 136 -13.14 -5.97 0.44
CA VAL A 136 -11.72 -6.30 0.22
C VAL A 136 -10.80 -5.22 0.77
N ALA A 137 -11.07 -3.95 0.46
CA ALA A 137 -10.32 -2.83 1.03
C ALA A 137 -10.51 -2.73 2.54
N LYS A 138 -11.71 -2.98 3.04
CA LYS A 138 -12.02 -3.01 4.48
C LYS A 138 -11.22 -4.09 5.22
N ARG A 139 -11.02 -5.26 4.65
CA ARG A 139 -10.18 -6.29 5.29
C ARG A 139 -8.77 -5.78 5.55
N GLY A 140 -8.14 -5.15 4.57
CA GLY A 140 -6.83 -4.53 4.74
C GLY A 140 -6.83 -3.44 5.81
N ALA A 141 -7.87 -2.61 5.84
CA ALA A 141 -8.04 -1.55 6.83
C ALA A 141 -8.14 -2.10 8.27
N LEU A 142 -8.94 -3.13 8.49
CA LEU A 142 -9.07 -3.79 9.80
C LEU A 142 -7.75 -4.42 10.25
N PHE A 143 -7.04 -5.06 9.33
CA PHE A 143 -5.70 -5.58 9.59
C PHE A 143 -4.74 -4.46 10.04
N MET A 144 -4.72 -3.32 9.33
CA MET A 144 -3.84 -2.20 9.67
C MET A 144 -4.19 -1.56 11.02
N ILE A 145 -5.46 -1.53 11.41
CA ILE A 145 -5.88 -1.10 12.74
C ILE A 145 -5.32 -2.06 13.81
N ASP A 146 -5.47 -3.37 13.61
CA ASP A 146 -4.92 -4.36 14.55
C ASP A 146 -3.40 -4.28 14.64
N LEU A 147 -2.72 -4.12 13.51
CA LEU A 147 -1.26 -3.94 13.46
C LEU A 147 -0.84 -2.70 14.25
N LYS A 148 -1.53 -1.56 14.06
CA LYS A 148 -1.25 -0.33 14.80
C LYS A 148 -1.30 -0.57 16.31
N HIS A 149 -2.36 -1.18 16.80
CA HIS A 149 -2.51 -1.46 18.23
C HIS A 149 -1.42 -2.43 18.73
N ALA A 150 -1.12 -3.47 17.97
CA ALA A 150 -0.07 -4.43 18.32
C ALA A 150 1.33 -3.80 18.42
N VAL A 151 1.66 -2.88 17.51
CA VAL A 151 2.92 -2.12 17.53
C VAL A 151 2.96 -1.16 18.74
N GLN A 152 1.86 -0.44 19.00
CA GLN A 152 1.75 0.47 20.14
C GLN A 152 1.84 -0.27 21.50
N GLU A 153 1.23 -1.43 21.63
CA GLU A 153 1.30 -2.27 22.83
C GLU A 153 2.73 -2.74 23.14
N ARG A 154 3.60 -2.81 22.12
CA ARG A 154 5.04 -3.08 22.28
C ARG A 154 5.87 -1.87 22.64
N GLY A 155 5.26 -0.70 22.87
CA GLY A 155 5.92 0.52 23.29
C GLY A 155 6.47 1.37 22.16
N TYR A 156 6.12 1.10 20.90
CA TYR A 156 6.52 1.92 19.76
C TYR A 156 5.43 2.91 19.37
N THR A 157 5.86 4.03 18.80
CA THR A 157 4.95 4.99 18.16
C THR A 157 4.64 4.56 16.74
N VAL A 158 3.38 4.67 16.34
CA VAL A 158 2.98 4.62 14.93
C VAL A 158 2.72 6.05 14.48
N ALA A 159 3.58 6.59 13.63
CA ALA A 159 3.45 7.98 13.18
C ALA A 159 2.39 8.11 12.09
N HIS A 160 2.36 7.18 11.12
CA HIS A 160 1.49 7.29 9.97
C HIS A 160 1.13 5.92 9.41
N ILE A 161 -0.13 5.77 9.03
CA ILE A 161 -0.62 4.66 8.21
C ILE A 161 -1.36 5.25 7.02
N LYS A 162 -1.07 4.73 5.83
CA LYS A 162 -1.79 5.09 4.62
C LYS A 162 -2.06 3.84 3.79
N THR A 163 -3.26 3.33 3.88
CA THR A 163 -3.78 2.14 3.20
C THR A 163 -2.96 0.88 3.47
N ASP A 164 -1.83 0.72 2.84
CA ASP A 164 -0.96 -0.47 2.84
C ASP A 164 0.41 -0.24 3.48
N SER A 165 0.70 0.97 3.94
CA SER A 165 1.98 1.33 4.54
C SER A 165 1.85 1.78 5.99
N ILE A 166 2.83 1.40 6.81
CA ILE A 166 3.00 1.85 8.19
C ILE A 166 4.37 2.48 8.36
N LYS A 167 4.44 3.60 9.06
CA LYS A 167 5.66 4.33 9.38
C LYS A 167 5.89 4.33 10.88
N ILE A 168 6.99 3.72 11.31
CA ILE A 168 7.34 3.50 12.71
C ILE A 168 8.64 4.23 13.03
N PRO A 169 8.61 5.30 13.82
CA PRO A 169 9.80 5.99 14.29
C PRO A 169 10.66 5.10 15.19
N ASN A 170 11.97 5.28 15.10
CA ASN A 170 12.96 4.55 15.90
C ASN A 170 12.76 3.02 15.87
N ALA A 171 12.36 2.50 14.72
CA ALA A 171 12.17 1.08 14.52
C ALA A 171 13.49 0.34 14.56
N ASP A 172 13.58 -0.67 15.42
CA ASP A 172 14.67 -1.63 15.45
C ASP A 172 14.32 -2.92 14.73
N ALA A 173 15.28 -3.84 14.62
CA ALA A 173 15.05 -5.13 13.97
C ALA A 173 13.91 -5.92 14.64
N SER A 174 13.75 -5.81 15.95
CA SER A 174 12.72 -6.53 16.70
C SER A 174 11.32 -6.14 16.26
N ILE A 175 11.02 -4.84 16.13
CA ILE A 175 9.69 -4.41 15.72
C ILE A 175 9.44 -4.65 14.23
N ILE A 176 10.46 -4.53 13.39
CA ILE A 176 10.36 -4.83 11.96
C ILE A 176 10.04 -6.32 11.76
N ASP A 177 10.76 -7.22 12.41
CA ASP A 177 10.49 -8.65 12.36
C ASP A 177 9.09 -8.98 12.89
N PHE A 178 8.68 -8.33 13.97
CA PHE A 178 7.34 -8.49 14.51
C PHE A 178 6.25 -8.11 13.49
N VAL A 179 6.40 -6.98 12.80
CA VAL A 179 5.44 -6.55 11.77
C VAL A 179 5.37 -7.57 10.63
N PHE A 180 6.51 -8.10 10.20
CA PHE A 180 6.56 -9.12 9.15
C PHE A 180 5.83 -10.40 9.56
N GLU A 181 6.09 -10.90 10.77
CA GLU A 181 5.43 -12.10 11.29
C GLU A 181 3.94 -11.87 11.55
N PHE A 182 3.56 -10.71 12.06
CA PHE A 182 2.16 -10.33 12.25
C PHE A 182 1.40 -10.30 10.91
N GLY A 183 2.00 -9.73 9.87
CA GLY A 183 1.42 -9.71 8.53
C GLY A 183 1.20 -11.11 7.96
N LYS A 184 2.16 -12.01 8.11
CA LYS A 184 2.07 -13.41 7.64
C LYS A 184 0.87 -14.16 8.22
N GLN A 185 0.48 -13.91 9.47
CA GLN A 185 -0.68 -14.53 10.10
C GLN A 185 -1.99 -14.21 9.36
N TYR A 186 -2.05 -13.10 8.64
CA TYR A 186 -3.19 -12.65 7.85
C TYR A 186 -3.01 -12.84 6.34
N GLY A 187 -1.91 -13.49 5.92
CA GLY A 187 -1.56 -13.72 4.52
C GLY A 187 -0.83 -12.57 3.85
N TYR A 188 -0.52 -11.49 4.57
CA TYR A 188 0.18 -10.34 4.02
C TYR A 188 1.69 -10.48 4.07
N THR A 189 2.35 -10.06 3.00
CA THR A 189 3.81 -9.96 2.92
C THR A 189 4.22 -8.50 3.01
N PHE A 190 4.95 -8.14 4.06
CA PHE A 190 5.55 -6.82 4.21
C PHE A 190 6.89 -6.73 3.49
N GLU A 191 7.21 -5.54 3.01
CA GLU A 191 8.51 -5.15 2.50
C GLU A 191 9.00 -3.93 3.30
N HIS A 192 10.29 -3.91 3.67
CA HIS A 192 10.92 -2.73 4.23
C HIS A 192 11.39 -1.87 3.06
N GLU A 193 10.59 -0.87 2.68
CA GLU A 193 10.84 -0.07 1.48
C GLU A 193 11.91 1.00 1.70
N ASP A 194 11.90 1.65 2.86
CA ASP A 194 12.81 2.75 3.15
C ASP A 194 12.95 2.95 4.67
N THR A 195 13.98 3.70 5.04
CA THR A 195 14.13 4.27 6.38
C THR A 195 14.45 5.75 6.23
N TYR A 196 13.53 6.60 6.67
CA TYR A 196 13.72 8.04 6.62
C TYR A 196 14.57 8.52 7.79
N LYS A 197 15.57 9.38 7.52
CA LYS A 197 16.31 10.09 8.57
C LYS A 197 15.40 11.00 9.36
N LYS A 198 14.55 11.76 8.64
CA LYS A 198 13.55 12.68 9.19
C LYS A 198 12.22 12.52 8.48
N PHE A 199 11.18 12.62 9.26
CA PHE A 199 9.81 12.57 8.79
C PHE A 199 8.98 13.62 9.52
N ALA A 200 8.55 14.65 8.82
CA ALA A 200 7.71 15.72 9.35
C ALA A 200 6.27 15.50 8.84
N LEU A 201 5.40 15.09 9.74
CA LEU A 201 4.00 14.80 9.45
C LEU A 201 3.12 15.96 9.91
N VAL A 202 2.41 16.59 8.99
CA VAL A 202 1.46 17.67 9.26
C VAL A 202 0.06 17.12 9.50
N ASN A 203 -0.39 16.24 8.60
CA ASN A 203 -1.68 15.57 8.68
C ASN A 203 -1.67 14.28 7.83
N LYS A 204 -2.82 13.59 7.74
CA LYS A 204 -2.97 12.32 7.03
C LYS A 204 -2.45 12.30 5.58
N SER A 205 -2.45 13.45 4.91
CA SER A 205 -2.08 13.57 3.49
C SER A 205 -0.91 14.51 3.20
N THR A 206 -0.35 15.15 4.24
CA THR A 206 0.70 16.17 4.10
C THR A 206 1.89 15.85 4.97
N TYR A 207 3.02 15.57 4.37
CA TYR A 207 4.26 15.25 5.06
C TYR A 207 5.50 15.47 4.20
N VAL A 208 6.64 15.60 4.86
CA VAL A 208 7.96 15.78 4.24
C VAL A 208 8.90 14.71 4.80
N CYS A 209 9.66 14.08 3.92
CA CYS A 209 10.60 13.03 4.27
C CYS A 209 12.02 13.39 3.82
N GLN A 210 12.99 13.00 4.60
CA GLN A 210 14.41 12.99 4.21
C GLN A 210 14.91 11.54 4.24
N ASN A 211 15.40 11.04 3.10
CA ASN A 211 15.95 9.69 3.02
C ASN A 211 17.39 9.60 3.54
N GLN A 212 18.00 8.41 3.48
CA GLN A 212 19.37 8.16 3.94
C GLN A 212 20.44 8.88 3.11
N ASP A 213 20.12 9.26 1.86
CA ASP A 213 20.99 10.03 0.96
C ASP A 213 20.79 11.56 1.10
N ASP A 214 20.17 12.01 2.18
CA ASP A 214 19.82 13.41 2.45
C ASP A 214 18.90 14.08 1.43
N LYS A 215 18.25 13.28 0.58
CA LYS A 215 17.27 13.80 -0.38
C LYS A 215 15.91 14.00 0.29
N TRP A 216 15.33 15.16 0.02
CA TRP A 216 14.01 15.52 0.49
C TRP A 216 12.93 15.15 -0.53
N SER A 217 11.81 14.68 -0.01
CA SER A 217 10.57 14.51 -0.76
C SER A 217 9.40 15.06 0.05
N ALA A 218 8.38 15.54 -0.64
CA ALA A 218 7.21 16.10 0.01
C ALA A 218 5.93 15.59 -0.64
N THR A 219 4.94 15.30 0.20
CA THR A 219 3.60 14.90 -0.21
C THR A 219 2.60 15.90 0.34
N GLY A 220 1.66 16.30 -0.50
CA GLY A 220 0.63 17.30 -0.18
C GLY A 220 0.53 18.38 -1.25
N THR A 221 -0.67 18.90 -1.47
CA THR A 221 -0.92 19.88 -2.55
C THR A 221 -0.13 21.17 -2.39
N GLN A 222 0.12 21.60 -1.15
CA GLN A 222 0.90 22.81 -0.88
C GLN A 222 2.39 22.67 -1.22
N PHE A 223 2.93 21.44 -1.28
CA PHE A 223 4.32 21.19 -1.62
C PHE A 223 4.52 20.87 -3.12
N GLN A 224 3.46 20.72 -3.86
CA GLN A 224 3.53 20.56 -5.32
C GLN A 224 3.87 21.87 -6.05
N ASP A 225 3.82 22.98 -5.31
CA ASP A 225 4.26 24.28 -5.79
C ASP A 225 5.81 24.34 -5.75
N PRO A 226 6.50 24.40 -6.91
CA PRO A 226 7.95 24.38 -6.95
C PRO A 226 8.60 25.57 -6.20
N TYR A 227 7.95 26.73 -6.21
CA TYR A 227 8.40 27.91 -5.46
C TYR A 227 8.47 27.62 -3.96
N VAL A 228 7.41 27.03 -3.40
CA VAL A 228 7.34 26.70 -1.97
C VAL A 228 8.40 25.65 -1.63
N PHE A 229 8.47 24.57 -2.42
CA PHE A 229 9.40 23.48 -2.17
C PHE A 229 10.85 23.91 -2.25
N LYS A 230 11.22 24.67 -3.30
CA LYS A 230 12.58 25.17 -3.46
C LYS A 230 12.99 26.14 -2.35
N ASN A 231 12.09 27.06 -1.95
CA ASN A 231 12.40 27.99 -0.88
C ASN A 231 12.55 27.33 0.49
N LEU A 232 11.72 26.35 0.80
CA LEU A 232 11.68 25.74 2.12
C LEU A 232 12.73 24.63 2.30
N PHE A 233 12.93 23.79 1.27
CA PHE A 233 13.68 22.55 1.43
C PHE A 233 14.96 22.45 0.60
N THR A 234 14.87 22.52 -0.74
CA THR A 234 16.04 22.24 -1.57
C THR A 234 17.01 23.40 -1.69
N LYS A 235 16.54 24.63 -1.49
CA LYS A 235 17.33 25.86 -1.67
C LYS A 235 17.95 26.00 -3.08
N GLU A 236 17.39 25.31 -4.05
CA GLU A 236 17.78 25.44 -5.45
C GLU A 236 17.44 26.83 -6.01
N PRO A 237 18.19 27.30 -7.00
CA PRO A 237 17.86 28.57 -7.67
C PRO A 237 16.45 28.52 -8.24
N LEU A 238 15.70 29.60 -8.02
CA LEU A 238 14.36 29.77 -8.58
C LEU A 238 14.44 30.10 -10.07
N ASP A 239 13.61 29.44 -10.86
CA ASP A 239 13.40 29.72 -12.27
C ASP A 239 12.04 30.40 -12.46
N LYS A 240 11.85 31.09 -13.59
CA LYS A 240 10.62 31.81 -13.91
C LYS A 240 9.37 30.91 -13.85
N LYS A 241 9.50 29.66 -14.25
CA LYS A 241 8.44 28.65 -14.20
C LYS A 241 7.99 28.26 -12.79
N ASP A 242 8.86 28.45 -11.79
CA ASP A 242 8.57 28.04 -10.41
C ASP A 242 7.52 28.95 -9.74
N PHE A 243 7.28 30.12 -10.33
CA PHE A 243 6.27 31.08 -9.86
C PHE A 243 4.85 30.81 -10.41
N PHE A 244 4.70 29.78 -11.24
CA PHE A 244 3.43 29.46 -11.88
C PHE A 244 3.01 28.03 -11.56
N VAL A 245 1.74 27.84 -11.17
CA VAL A 245 1.13 26.54 -10.97
C VAL A 245 0.01 26.36 -11.97
N THR A 246 0.11 25.33 -12.80
CA THR A 246 -0.98 24.96 -13.70
C THR A 246 -2.00 24.12 -12.93
N LYS A 247 -3.23 24.58 -12.83
CA LYS A 247 -4.35 23.81 -12.27
C LYS A 247 -5.31 23.44 -13.40
N GLU A 248 -5.68 22.18 -13.46
CA GLU A 248 -6.82 21.77 -14.26
C GLU A 248 -8.10 22.38 -13.68
N VAL A 249 -8.75 23.21 -14.44
CA VAL A 249 -10.10 23.66 -14.10
C VAL A 249 -11.06 22.57 -14.55
N LYS A 250 -11.56 21.79 -13.63
CA LYS A 250 -12.70 20.89 -13.92
C LYS A 250 -13.91 21.80 -14.14
N ASN A 251 -14.43 21.78 -15.36
CA ASN A 251 -15.70 22.45 -15.65
C ASN A 251 -16.75 21.91 -14.69
N ALA A 252 -17.35 22.78 -13.93
CA ALA A 252 -18.56 22.47 -13.20
C ALA A 252 -19.66 22.20 -14.24
N SER A 253 -20.08 20.95 -14.35
CA SER A 253 -21.30 20.57 -15.07
C SER A 253 -22.48 20.67 -14.13
#